data_e15a43556a176785596bb72fd9fb8eda
#
_entry.id   e15a43556a176785596bb72fd9fb8eda
#
_cell.length_a   1.000
_cell.length_b   1.000
_cell.length_c   1.000
_cell.angle_alpha   90.00
_cell.angle_beta   90.00
_cell.angle_gamma   90.00
#
_symmetry.space_group_name_H-M   'P 1'
#
loop_
_entity.id
_entity.type
_entity.pdbx_description
1 polymer ?
#
loop_
_entity_poly.entity_id
_entity_poly.type
_entity_poly.pdbx_seq_one_letter_code
_entity_poly.pdbx_strand_id
1 'polypeptide(L)'
;MRKSKPKKRILLPDPRFNDVLVTRFVNNMMYDGKKSTAYGIFYNAVDIVEKKTNENGLETWKKALNNVMPAVEVKSRRVGGANFQVPTEVRPERKVALGMKWLISYARRRGEKTMMEKLAGEIISAAKGEGAAVKKKEDTHKMAEANKAFSHFRF
;
A
#
# COMPACT_ATOMS: atom_id res chain seq x y z
N MET A 1 -12.44 -11.12 -25.20
CA MET A 1 -11.38 -10.15 -24.82
C MET A 1 -12.01 -8.77 -24.64
N ARG A 2 -11.62 -8.00 -23.60
CA ARG A 2 -12.10 -6.62 -23.44
C ARG A 2 -11.43 -5.72 -24.45
N LYS A 3 -12.21 -5.10 -25.36
CA LYS A 3 -11.70 -4.17 -26.39
C LYS A 3 -11.36 -2.79 -25.82
N SER A 4 -12.00 -2.35 -24.74
CA SER A 4 -11.79 -1.01 -24.16
C SER A 4 -11.42 -1.08 -22.68
N LYS A 5 -10.60 -0.12 -22.23
CA LYS A 5 -10.33 0.08 -20.79
C LYS A 5 -11.51 0.81 -20.14
N PRO A 6 -11.87 0.49 -18.89
CA PRO A 6 -12.91 1.22 -18.17
C PRO A 6 -12.50 2.69 -18.00
N LYS A 7 -13.47 3.59 -18.04
CA LYS A 7 -13.24 5.03 -17.78
C LYS A 7 -12.75 5.19 -16.33
N LYS A 8 -11.69 5.97 -16.13
CA LYS A 8 -11.21 6.31 -14.79
C LYS A 8 -12.20 7.26 -14.12
N ARG A 9 -12.63 6.91 -12.90
CA ARG A 9 -13.47 7.79 -12.09
C ARG A 9 -12.63 8.90 -11.47
N ILE A 10 -13.14 10.12 -11.52
CA ILE A 10 -12.52 11.27 -10.85
C ILE A 10 -12.77 11.10 -9.33
N LEU A 11 -11.71 11.14 -8.55
CA LEU A 11 -11.77 11.12 -7.10
C LEU A 11 -11.63 12.55 -6.59
N LEU A 12 -12.58 12.97 -5.76
CA LEU A 12 -12.49 14.25 -5.03
C LEU A 12 -11.43 14.11 -3.92
N PRO A 13 -10.68 15.18 -3.63
CA PRO A 13 -9.77 15.21 -2.49
C PRO A 13 -10.54 15.07 -1.17
N ASP A 14 -9.83 14.69 -0.11
CA ASP A 14 -10.45 14.60 1.22
C ASP A 14 -10.71 15.99 1.83
N PRO A 15 -11.74 16.11 2.70
CA PRO A 15 -12.15 17.40 3.23
C PRO A 15 -11.16 18.03 4.23
N ARG A 16 -10.29 17.23 4.91
CA ARG A 16 -9.38 17.74 5.94
C ARG A 16 -8.03 18.18 5.38
N PHE A 17 -7.41 17.34 4.55
CA PHE A 17 -6.06 17.55 4.01
C PHE A 17 -6.05 17.96 2.55
N ASN A 18 -7.20 17.98 1.89
CA ASN A 18 -7.33 18.27 0.46
C ASN A 18 -6.41 17.42 -0.45
N ASP A 19 -6.24 16.15 -0.09
CA ASP A 19 -5.33 15.21 -0.77
C ASP A 19 -6.08 14.00 -1.34
N VAL A 20 -5.93 13.76 -2.64
CA VAL A 20 -6.53 12.64 -3.37
C VAL A 20 -5.97 11.29 -2.91
N LEU A 21 -4.70 11.24 -2.46
CA LEU A 21 -4.10 10.00 -1.94
C LEU A 21 -4.80 9.54 -0.66
N VAL A 22 -5.19 10.48 0.21
CA VAL A 22 -5.97 10.18 1.42
C VAL A 22 -7.32 9.57 1.05
N THR A 23 -8.04 10.17 0.10
CA THR A 23 -9.31 9.61 -0.39
C THR A 23 -9.13 8.19 -0.94
N ARG A 24 -8.07 7.94 -1.71
CA ARG A 24 -7.74 6.60 -2.21
C ARG A 24 -7.47 5.61 -1.09
N PHE A 25 -6.71 6.03 -0.08
CA PHE A 25 -6.39 5.19 1.07
C PHE A 25 -7.63 4.84 1.88
N VAL A 26 -8.47 5.81 2.19
CA VAL A 26 -9.74 5.63 2.89
C VAL A 26 -10.67 4.69 2.12
N ASN A 27 -10.79 4.85 0.80
CA ASN A 27 -11.59 3.96 -0.04
C ASN A 27 -11.07 2.51 -0.03
N ASN A 28 -9.75 2.30 0.06
CA ASN A 28 -9.16 0.96 0.18
C ASN A 28 -9.34 0.35 1.59
N MET A 29 -9.42 1.19 2.61
CA MET A 29 -9.61 0.75 3.99
C MET A 29 -11.09 0.50 4.33
N MET A 30 -12.00 1.15 3.64
CA MET A 30 -13.44 1.09 3.87
C MET A 30 -14.00 -0.32 3.71
N TYR A 31 -14.92 -0.72 4.61
CA TYR A 31 -15.76 -1.91 4.51
C TYR A 31 -17.23 -1.49 4.40
N ASP A 32 -18.03 -2.26 3.68
CA ASP A 32 -19.48 -2.13 3.58
C ASP A 32 -19.99 -0.73 3.20
N GLY A 33 -19.17 0.05 2.48
CA GLY A 33 -19.50 1.42 2.12
C GLY A 33 -19.46 2.43 3.28
N LYS A 34 -18.98 2.05 4.48
CA LYS A 34 -18.92 2.91 5.68
C LYS A 34 -17.79 3.94 5.58
N LYS A 35 -17.95 4.91 4.69
CA LYS A 35 -16.89 5.86 4.34
C LYS A 35 -16.57 6.86 5.48
N SER A 36 -17.59 7.37 6.17
CA SER A 36 -17.41 8.27 7.30
C SER A 36 -16.60 7.64 8.43
N THR A 37 -16.90 6.39 8.76
CA THR A 37 -16.14 5.61 9.76
C THR A 37 -14.68 5.44 9.33
N ALA A 38 -14.43 5.13 8.05
CA ALA A 38 -13.08 4.97 7.53
C ALA A 38 -12.29 6.28 7.57
N TYR A 39 -12.91 7.42 7.27
CA TYR A 39 -12.29 8.74 7.47
C TYR A 39 -11.95 9.00 8.93
N GLY A 40 -12.88 8.73 9.85
CA GLY A 40 -12.63 8.87 11.29
C GLY A 40 -11.45 8.04 11.78
N ILE A 41 -11.34 6.79 11.34
CA ILE A 41 -10.20 5.92 11.67
C ILE A 41 -8.89 6.51 11.14
N PHE A 42 -8.86 6.97 9.89
CA PHE A 42 -7.66 7.54 9.29
C PHE A 42 -7.22 8.84 10.00
N TYR A 43 -8.13 9.78 10.23
CA TYR A 43 -7.79 11.04 10.89
C TYR A 43 -7.29 10.84 12.32
N ASN A 44 -7.98 10.01 13.10
CA ASN A 44 -7.53 9.67 14.45
C ASN A 44 -6.16 8.94 14.43
N ALA A 45 -5.90 8.07 13.46
CA ALA A 45 -4.60 7.44 13.32
C ALA A 45 -3.49 8.46 13.03
N VAL A 46 -3.74 9.43 12.13
CA VAL A 46 -2.80 10.52 11.83
C VAL A 46 -2.54 11.38 13.06
N ASP A 47 -3.58 11.73 13.83
CA ASP A 47 -3.45 12.49 15.08
C ASP A 47 -2.64 11.73 16.15
N ILE A 48 -2.80 10.39 16.23
CA ILE A 48 -1.98 9.53 17.11
C ILE A 48 -0.51 9.52 16.67
N VAL A 49 -0.26 9.44 15.34
CA VAL A 49 1.09 9.49 14.79
C VAL A 49 1.76 10.81 15.16
N GLU A 50 1.08 11.93 14.94
CA GLU A 50 1.58 13.27 15.25
C GLU A 50 1.94 13.42 16.74
N LYS A 51 1.05 12.96 17.64
CA LYS A 51 1.32 12.96 19.09
C LYS A 51 2.49 12.10 19.51
N LYS A 52 2.74 10.97 18.82
CA LYS A 52 3.82 10.04 19.19
C LYS A 52 5.17 10.39 18.56
N THR A 53 5.18 11.03 17.40
CA THR A 53 6.42 11.35 16.67
C THR A 53 6.83 12.81 16.81
N ASN A 54 5.92 13.70 17.23
CA ASN A 54 6.08 15.15 17.22
C ASN A 54 6.41 15.71 15.81
N GLU A 55 6.04 14.97 14.76
CA GLU A 55 6.20 15.35 13.35
C GLU A 55 4.80 15.48 12.71
N ASN A 56 4.73 16.13 11.55
CA ASN A 56 3.48 16.21 10.80
C ASN A 56 2.97 14.79 10.43
N GLY A 57 1.81 14.42 10.96
CA GLY A 57 1.27 13.06 10.83
C GLY A 57 0.97 12.67 9.37
N LEU A 58 0.53 13.63 8.53
CA LEU A 58 0.27 13.38 7.12
C LEU A 58 1.57 13.10 6.34
N GLU A 59 2.61 13.87 6.59
CA GLU A 59 3.91 13.66 5.94
C GLU A 59 4.56 12.36 6.38
N THR A 60 4.47 12.03 7.66
CA THR A 60 4.92 10.74 8.20
C THR A 60 4.18 9.57 7.53
N TRP A 61 2.86 9.69 7.31
CA TRP A 61 2.10 8.69 6.55
C TRP A 61 2.55 8.61 5.09
N LYS A 62 2.79 9.72 4.39
CA LYS A 62 3.32 9.73 3.02
C LYS A 62 4.70 9.06 2.94
N LYS A 63 5.58 9.35 3.90
CA LYS A 63 6.89 8.70 4.03
C LYS A 63 6.75 7.20 4.24
N ALA A 64 5.87 6.77 5.14
CA ALA A 64 5.56 5.36 5.37
C ALA A 64 5.06 4.67 4.09
N LEU A 65 4.13 5.29 3.37
CA LEU A 65 3.62 4.78 2.10
C LEU A 65 4.73 4.62 1.07
N ASN A 66 5.62 5.61 0.91
CA ASN A 66 6.76 5.55 0.00
C ASN A 66 7.72 4.40 0.36
N ASN A 67 7.97 4.18 1.64
CA ASN A 67 8.83 3.09 2.12
C ASN A 67 8.24 1.70 1.83
N VAL A 68 6.92 1.56 1.76
CA VAL A 68 6.22 0.29 1.52
C VAL A 68 6.01 0.02 0.03
N MET A 69 6.02 1.04 -0.83
CA MET A 69 5.79 0.87 -2.27
C MET A 69 6.87 0.01 -2.94
N PRO A 70 6.52 -1.09 -3.65
CA PRO A 70 7.49 -1.93 -4.34
C PRO A 70 7.87 -1.35 -5.71
N ALA A 71 9.13 -1.51 -6.11
CA ALA A 71 9.60 -1.18 -7.45
C ALA A 71 9.34 -2.30 -8.45
N VAL A 72 9.43 -3.55 -7.99
CA VAL A 72 9.26 -4.77 -8.80
C VAL A 72 8.26 -5.72 -8.15
N GLU A 73 7.59 -6.51 -8.97
CA GLU A 73 6.71 -7.60 -8.55
C GLU A 73 7.01 -8.85 -9.38
N VAL A 74 6.61 -10.01 -8.88
CA VAL A 74 6.75 -11.28 -9.59
C VAL A 74 5.39 -11.70 -10.13
N LYS A 75 5.32 -12.01 -11.42
CA LYS A 75 4.12 -12.52 -12.08
C LYS A 75 4.36 -13.95 -12.56
N SER A 76 3.41 -14.83 -12.27
CA SER A 76 3.45 -16.19 -12.81
C SER A 76 3.07 -16.17 -14.29
N ARG A 77 3.87 -16.85 -15.10
CA ARG A 77 3.65 -17.02 -16.52
C ARG A 77 3.86 -18.46 -16.93
N ARG A 78 2.96 -18.99 -17.77
CA ARG A 78 3.06 -20.33 -18.30
C ARG A 78 3.78 -20.29 -19.66
N VAL A 79 4.89 -21.00 -19.77
CA VAL A 79 5.67 -21.15 -21.00
C VAL A 79 5.99 -22.63 -21.20
N GLY A 80 5.63 -23.20 -22.35
CA GLY A 80 5.93 -24.59 -22.67
C GLY A 80 5.37 -25.63 -21.67
N GLY A 81 4.25 -25.32 -20.98
CA GLY A 81 3.65 -26.21 -19.97
C GLY A 81 4.15 -25.98 -18.54
N ALA A 82 5.27 -25.30 -18.34
CA ALA A 82 5.80 -24.94 -17.01
C ALA A 82 5.38 -23.53 -16.59
N ASN A 83 5.21 -23.33 -15.28
CA ASN A 83 4.91 -22.03 -14.70
C ASN A 83 6.19 -21.35 -14.19
N PHE A 84 6.52 -20.20 -14.76
CA PHE A 84 7.68 -19.40 -14.36
C PHE A 84 7.24 -18.15 -13.59
N GLN A 85 8.03 -17.80 -12.58
CA GLN A 85 7.86 -16.55 -11.82
C GLN A 85 8.72 -15.48 -12.49
N VAL A 86 8.07 -14.56 -13.23
CA VAL A 86 8.76 -13.54 -14.03
C VAL A 86 8.76 -12.19 -13.30
N PRO A 87 9.93 -11.62 -12.98
CA PRO A 87 10.01 -10.29 -12.37
C PRO A 87 9.62 -9.22 -13.39
N THR A 88 8.75 -8.30 -12.97
CA THR A 88 8.27 -7.18 -13.77
C THR A 88 8.30 -5.89 -12.97
N GLU A 89 8.61 -4.77 -13.63
CA GLU A 89 8.47 -3.46 -13.01
C GLU A 89 7.00 -3.13 -12.72
N VAL A 90 6.76 -2.49 -11.60
CA VAL A 90 5.43 -2.09 -11.18
C VAL A 90 5.13 -0.69 -11.72
N ARG A 91 3.99 -0.53 -12.41
CA ARG A 91 3.54 0.81 -12.88
C ARG A 91 3.29 1.74 -11.69
N PRO A 92 3.49 3.07 -11.84
CA PRO A 92 3.34 4.04 -10.75
C PRO A 92 2.01 3.95 -9.99
N GLU A 93 0.89 3.87 -10.72
CA GLU A 93 -0.45 3.74 -10.11
C GLU A 93 -0.60 2.45 -9.28
N ARG A 94 0.02 1.36 -9.73
CA ARG A 94 -0.01 0.07 -9.05
C ARG A 94 0.93 0.03 -7.84
N LYS A 95 2.09 0.73 -7.89
CA LYS A 95 2.98 0.90 -6.74
C LYS A 95 2.21 1.46 -5.55
N VAL A 96 1.51 2.55 -5.78
CA VAL A 96 0.68 3.21 -4.75
C VAL A 96 -0.41 2.27 -4.25
N ALA A 97 -1.13 1.58 -5.14
CA ALA A 97 -2.20 0.66 -4.75
C ALA A 97 -1.68 -0.52 -3.90
N LEU A 98 -0.52 -1.09 -4.27
CA LEU A 98 0.12 -2.17 -3.50
C LEU A 98 0.60 -1.66 -2.13
N GLY A 99 1.25 -0.50 -2.08
CA GLY A 99 1.68 0.12 -0.82
C GLY A 99 0.51 0.34 0.14
N MET A 100 -0.58 0.93 -0.34
CA MET A 100 -1.81 1.12 0.45
C MET A 100 -2.38 -0.21 0.94
N LYS A 101 -2.51 -1.20 0.06
CA LYS A 101 -3.04 -2.53 0.39
C LYS A 101 -2.20 -3.23 1.46
N TRP A 102 -0.88 -3.19 1.33
CA TRP A 102 0.00 -3.83 2.30
C TRP A 102 -0.03 -3.10 3.65
N LEU A 103 0.06 -1.78 3.66
CA LEU A 103 -0.01 -1.00 4.89
C LEU A 103 -1.32 -1.31 5.65
N ILE A 104 -2.46 -1.31 4.98
CA ILE A 104 -3.77 -1.62 5.58
C ILE A 104 -3.82 -3.08 6.06
N SER A 105 -3.35 -4.03 5.24
CA SER A 105 -3.43 -5.46 5.56
C SER A 105 -2.57 -5.82 6.77
N TYR A 106 -1.39 -5.23 6.89
CA TYR A 106 -0.51 -5.50 8.02
C TYR A 106 -0.91 -4.70 9.27
N ALA A 107 -1.44 -3.47 9.12
CA ALA A 107 -2.06 -2.77 10.23
C ALA A 107 -3.17 -3.61 10.87
N ARG A 108 -4.07 -4.21 10.08
CA ARG A 108 -5.16 -5.07 10.58
C ARG A 108 -4.68 -6.28 11.40
N ARG A 109 -3.49 -6.79 11.11
CA ARG A 109 -2.91 -7.96 11.80
C ARG A 109 -2.18 -7.62 13.10
N ARG A 110 -2.02 -6.33 13.42
CA ARG A 110 -1.38 -5.89 14.65
C ARG A 110 -2.23 -6.21 15.88
N GLY A 111 -1.59 -6.29 17.03
CA GLY A 111 -2.23 -6.69 18.30
C GLY A 111 -2.90 -5.56 19.09
N GLU A 112 -2.79 -4.28 18.62
CA GLU A 112 -3.44 -3.16 19.31
C GLU A 112 -4.97 -3.30 19.32
N LYS A 113 -5.64 -2.62 20.24
CA LYS A 113 -7.07 -2.80 20.50
C LYS A 113 -7.94 -2.22 19.37
N THR A 114 -7.66 -1.01 18.91
CA THR A 114 -8.47 -0.30 17.94
C THR A 114 -7.78 -0.21 16.57
N MET A 115 -8.57 -0.11 15.48
CA MET A 115 -7.99 0.00 14.12
C MET A 115 -7.18 1.30 13.94
N MET A 116 -7.54 2.39 14.63
CA MET A 116 -6.79 3.64 14.59
C MET A 116 -5.40 3.49 15.21
N GLU A 117 -5.29 2.77 16.33
CA GLU A 117 -4.00 2.48 16.98
C GLU A 117 -3.14 1.52 16.15
N LYS A 118 -3.76 0.47 15.60
CA LYS A 118 -3.11 -0.48 14.67
C LYS A 118 -2.51 0.24 13.46
N LEU A 119 -3.30 1.12 12.85
CA LEU A 119 -2.87 1.88 11.68
C LEU A 119 -1.75 2.87 12.05
N ALA A 120 -1.89 3.60 13.14
CA ALA A 120 -0.86 4.51 13.64
C ALA A 120 0.45 3.78 13.94
N GLY A 121 0.38 2.62 14.61
CA GLY A 121 1.55 1.78 14.89
C GLY A 121 2.27 1.32 13.63
N GLU A 122 1.53 0.86 12.60
CA GLU A 122 2.12 0.43 11.34
C GLU A 122 2.72 1.61 10.55
N ILE A 123 2.06 2.78 10.55
CA ILE A 123 2.59 4.01 9.91
C ILE A 123 3.91 4.40 10.55
N ILE A 124 4.01 4.43 11.87
CA ILE A 124 5.24 4.81 12.59
C ILE A 124 6.38 3.83 12.25
N SER A 125 6.11 2.53 12.32
CA SER A 125 7.11 1.50 11.97
C SER A 125 7.56 1.63 10.51
N ALA A 126 6.61 1.77 9.57
CA ALA A 126 6.91 1.88 8.15
C ALA A 126 7.64 3.19 7.80
N ALA A 127 7.37 4.30 8.49
CA ALA A 127 8.10 5.57 8.30
C ALA A 127 9.58 5.45 8.71
N LYS A 128 9.90 4.61 9.68
CA LYS A 128 11.27 4.26 10.09
C LYS A 128 11.94 3.23 9.17
N GLY A 129 11.21 2.67 8.21
CA GLY A 129 11.72 1.60 7.34
C GLY A 129 11.61 0.21 7.95
N GLU A 130 10.81 0.06 9.01
CA GLU A 130 10.58 -1.18 9.75
C GLU A 130 9.12 -1.64 9.60
N GLY A 131 8.80 -2.77 10.20
CA GLY A 131 7.43 -3.27 10.24
C GLY A 131 7.10 -4.30 9.16
N ALA A 132 5.95 -4.94 9.32
CA ALA A 132 5.55 -6.08 8.49
C ALA A 132 5.22 -5.67 7.04
N ALA A 133 4.73 -4.46 6.81
CA ALA A 133 4.46 -3.95 5.47
C ALA A 133 5.76 -3.70 4.68
N VAL A 134 6.81 -3.16 5.32
CA VAL A 134 8.12 -2.97 4.70
C VAL A 134 8.78 -4.32 4.44
N LYS A 135 8.72 -5.24 5.39
CA LYS A 135 9.22 -6.61 5.21
C LYS A 135 8.57 -7.29 4.00
N LYS A 136 7.27 -7.11 3.79
CA LYS A 136 6.58 -7.63 2.60
C LYS A 136 7.14 -7.08 1.29
N LYS A 137 7.48 -5.79 1.25
CA LYS A 137 8.17 -5.20 0.09
C LYS A 137 9.52 -5.88 -0.14
N GLU A 138 10.33 -6.01 0.91
CA GLU A 138 11.64 -6.65 0.83
C GLU A 138 11.55 -8.10 0.36
N ASP A 139 10.62 -8.88 0.91
CA ASP A 139 10.38 -10.27 0.49
C ASP A 139 9.99 -10.34 -0.99
N THR A 140 9.17 -9.40 -1.46
CA THR A 140 8.79 -9.31 -2.87
C THR A 140 9.99 -8.98 -3.77
N HIS A 141 10.87 -8.05 -3.33
CA HIS A 141 12.09 -7.71 -4.04
C HIS A 141 13.08 -8.87 -4.06
N LYS A 142 13.27 -9.59 -2.94
CA LYS A 142 14.10 -10.81 -2.86
C LYS A 142 13.59 -11.90 -3.80
N MET A 143 12.27 -12.12 -3.85
CA MET A 143 11.69 -13.06 -4.82
C MET A 143 11.93 -12.64 -6.26
N ALA A 144 11.83 -11.35 -6.58
CA ALA A 144 12.11 -10.84 -7.92
C ALA A 144 13.58 -11.01 -8.30
N GLU A 145 14.49 -10.80 -7.36
CA GLU A 145 15.93 -10.99 -7.57
C GLU A 145 16.27 -12.46 -7.77
N ALA A 146 15.76 -13.37 -6.94
CA ALA A 146 15.94 -14.80 -7.08
C ALA A 146 15.45 -15.34 -8.44
N ASN A 147 14.42 -14.73 -9.01
CA ASN A 147 13.86 -15.11 -10.31
C ASN A 147 14.37 -14.25 -11.48
N LYS A 148 15.46 -13.49 -11.29
CA LYS A 148 16.01 -12.57 -12.30
C LYS A 148 16.40 -13.30 -13.59
N ALA A 149 16.83 -14.55 -13.52
CA ALA A 149 17.16 -15.37 -14.68
C ALA A 149 15.99 -15.53 -15.67
N PHE A 150 14.72 -15.43 -15.21
CA PHE A 150 13.53 -15.56 -16.04
C PHE A 150 13.03 -14.21 -16.58
N SER A 151 13.77 -13.13 -16.41
CA SER A 151 13.37 -11.79 -16.87
C SER A 151 13.18 -11.68 -18.38
N HIS A 152 13.84 -12.53 -19.17
CA HIS A 152 13.70 -12.60 -20.64
C HIS A 152 12.30 -13.10 -21.08
N PHE A 153 11.52 -13.72 -20.20
CA PHE A 153 10.12 -14.08 -20.47
C PHE A 153 9.15 -12.92 -20.25
N ARG A 154 9.66 -11.70 -20.04
CA ARG A 154 8.87 -10.48 -19.90
C ARG A 154 8.24 -10.09 -21.25
N PHE A 155 6.99 -9.60 -21.25
CA PHE A 155 6.32 -8.91 -22.38
C PHE A 155 5.74 -7.61 -21.94
#